data_6db38a466ab8c87ccf70832086b44045
#
_entry.id   6db38a466ab8c87ccf70832086b44045
#
_cell.length_a   1.000
_cell.length_b   1.000
_cell.length_c   1.000
_cell.angle_alpha   90.00
_cell.angle_beta   90.00
_cell.angle_gamma   90.00
#
_symmetry.space_group_name_H-M   'P 1'
#
loop_
_entity.id
_entity.type
_entity.pdbx_description
1 polymer ?
#
loop_
_entity_poly.entity_id
_entity_poly.type
_entity_poly.pdbx_seq_one_letter_code
_entity_poly.pdbx_strand_id
1 'polypeptide(L)' 'MKVGDLVKYKGSVGIVTGAVRKRWAKPADVWVLWNDKRKPMIESSDFLELLNESR' A
#
# COMPACT_ATOMS: atom_id res chain seq x y z
N MET A 1 -2.08 4.46 -6.82
CA MET A 1 -0.81 4.25 -6.11
C MET A 1 0.07 3.33 -6.91
N LYS A 2 1.36 3.49 -6.78
CA LYS A 2 2.32 2.70 -7.52
C LYS A 2 3.46 2.28 -6.60
N VAL A 3 4.26 1.36 -7.08
CA VAL A 3 5.40 0.84 -6.31
C VAL A 3 6.31 1.99 -5.91
N GLY A 4 6.69 1.99 -4.63
CA GLY A 4 7.55 3.02 -4.07
C GLY A 4 6.82 4.16 -3.38
N ASP A 5 5.49 4.23 -3.51
CA ASP A 5 4.73 5.26 -2.82
C ASP A 5 4.73 5.00 -1.31
N LEU A 6 4.90 6.07 -0.54
CA LEU A 6 4.79 5.99 0.91
C LEU A 6 3.37 6.26 1.32
N VAL A 7 2.84 5.43 2.20
CA VAL A 7 1.46 5.50 2.63
C VAL A 7 1.37 5.43 4.15
N LYS A 8 0.25 5.90 4.67
CA LYS A 8 0.01 5.91 6.11
C LYS A 8 -1.41 5.42 6.38
N TYR A 9 -1.57 4.68 7.46
CA TYR A 9 -2.88 4.23 7.91
C TYR A 9 -2.82 4.03 9.42
N LYS A 10 -3.69 4.72 10.14
CA LYS A 10 -3.84 4.60 11.61
C LYS A 10 -2.50 4.70 12.33
N GLY A 11 -1.68 5.67 11.93
CA GLY A 11 -0.40 5.91 12.59
C GLY A 11 0.75 5.05 12.11
N SER A 12 0.48 4.06 11.26
CA SER A 12 1.55 3.24 10.71
C SER A 12 1.93 3.74 9.33
N VAL A 13 3.20 3.66 9.01
CA VAL A 13 3.72 4.08 7.72
C VAL A 13 4.22 2.84 6.97
N GLY A 14 3.95 2.80 5.68
CA GLY A 14 4.38 1.70 4.85
C GLY A 14 4.78 2.16 3.47
N ILE A 15 5.24 1.22 2.67
CA ILE A 15 5.60 1.48 1.29
C ILE A 15 4.87 0.48 0.39
N VAL A 16 4.34 0.98 -0.72
CA VAL A 16 3.67 0.13 -1.70
C VAL A 16 4.73 -0.67 -2.44
N THR A 17 4.59 -1.99 -2.42
CA THR A 17 5.55 -2.88 -3.06
C THR A 17 5.04 -3.49 -4.35
N GLY A 18 3.74 -3.39 -4.62
CA GLY A 18 3.20 -3.91 -5.86
C GLY A 18 1.68 -3.90 -5.89
N ALA A 19 1.12 -4.24 -7.02
CA ALA A 19 -0.32 -4.40 -7.19
C ALA A 19 -0.70 -5.84 -6.86
N VAL A 20 -1.92 -6.03 -6.35
CA VAL A 20 -2.42 -7.38 -6.07
C VAL A 20 -2.97 -7.97 -7.36
N ARG A 21 -2.43 -9.11 -7.77
CA ARG A 21 -2.80 -9.74 -9.03
C ARG A 21 -3.55 -11.04 -8.79
N LYS A 22 -4.49 -10.99 -7.86
CA LYS A 22 -5.34 -12.13 -7.57
C LYS A 22 -6.69 -11.94 -8.24
N ARG A 23 -7.35 -13.07 -8.54
CA ARG A 23 -8.64 -13.01 -9.21
C ARG A 23 -9.67 -12.25 -8.39
N TRP A 24 -9.61 -12.37 -7.07
CA TRP A 24 -10.55 -11.71 -6.17
C TRP A 24 -10.16 -10.27 -5.84
N ALA A 25 -8.99 -9.82 -6.26
CA ALA A 25 -8.51 -8.48 -5.90
C ALA A 25 -9.25 -7.42 -6.67
N LYS A 26 -9.43 -6.26 -6.02
CA LYS A 26 -10.04 -5.09 -6.64
C LYS A 26 -8.94 -4.18 -7.18
N PRO A 27 -9.29 -3.28 -8.11
CA PRO A 27 -8.28 -2.38 -8.68
C PRO A 27 -7.55 -1.54 -7.63
N ALA A 28 -8.21 -1.23 -6.51
CA ALA A 28 -7.60 -0.43 -5.45
C ALA A 28 -6.68 -1.23 -4.54
N ASP A 29 -6.66 -2.55 -4.64
CA ASP A 29 -5.87 -3.38 -3.74
C ASP A 29 -4.39 -3.29 -4.11
N VAL A 30 -3.54 -3.10 -3.09
CA VAL A 30 -2.10 -3.01 -3.28
C VAL A 30 -1.40 -3.77 -2.17
N TRP A 31 -0.17 -4.19 -2.45
CA TRP A 31 0.70 -4.76 -1.42
C TRP A 31 1.43 -3.63 -0.72
N VAL A 32 1.39 -3.62 0.61
CA VAL A 32 2.07 -2.60 1.41
C VAL A 32 2.94 -3.30 2.43
N LEU A 33 4.21 -2.89 2.49
CA LEU A 33 5.11 -3.34 3.53
C LEU A 33 5.15 -2.27 4.61
N TRP A 34 4.56 -2.59 5.76
CA TRP A 34 4.48 -1.67 6.88
C TRP A 34 5.78 -1.64 7.67
N ASN A 35 6.07 -0.50 8.30
CA ASN A 35 7.32 -0.34 9.03
C ASN A 35 7.44 -1.27 10.24
N ASP A 36 6.33 -1.78 10.74
CA ASP A 36 6.34 -2.70 11.88
C ASP A 36 6.06 -4.14 11.47
N LYS A 37 6.11 -4.44 10.18
CA LYS A 37 5.86 -5.78 9.67
C LYS A 37 7.04 -6.25 8.84
N ARG A 38 7.19 -7.56 8.74
CA ARG A 38 8.27 -8.16 7.94
C ARG A 38 7.80 -8.62 6.57
N LYS A 39 6.50 -8.70 6.37
CA LYS A 39 5.95 -9.18 5.09
C LYS A 39 4.92 -8.20 4.59
N PRO A 40 4.83 -8.05 3.26
CA PRO A 40 3.80 -7.18 2.69
C PRO A 40 2.41 -7.71 3.01
N MET A 41 1.47 -6.78 3.13
CA MET A 41 0.08 -7.11 3.37
C MET A 41 -0.77 -6.42 2.33
N ILE A 42 -1.92 -7.02 2.02
CA ILE A 42 -2.85 -6.45 1.06
C ILE A 42 -3.69 -5.39 1.76
N GLU A 43 -3.70 -4.19 1.19
CA GLU A 43 -4.48 -3.08 1.69
C GLU A 43 -5.24 -2.43 0.55
N SER A 44 -6.39 -1.84 0.87
CA SER A 44 -7.11 -1.07 -0.11
C SER A 44 -6.59 0.35 -0.12
N SER A 45 -6.22 0.85 -1.29
CA SER A 45 -5.71 2.22 -1.41
C SER A 45 -6.74 3.26 -1.00
N ASP A 46 -8.03 2.88 -0.97
CA ASP A 46 -9.09 3.79 -0.55
C ASP A 46 -8.95 4.21 0.90
N PHE A 47 -8.26 3.42 1.70
CA PHE A 47 -8.08 3.70 3.13
C PHE A 47 -6.68 4.22 3.46
N LEU A 48 -5.82 4.33 2.47
CA LEU A 48 -4.44 4.73 2.70
C LEU A 48 -4.25 6.20 2.39
N GLU A 49 -3.44 6.87 3.19
CA GLU A 49 -3.08 8.25 2.95
C GLU A 49 -1.73 8.27 2.24
N LEU A 50 -1.65 8.92 1.10
CA LEU A 50 -0.41 9.03 0.33
C LEU A 50 0.47 10.10 0.97
N LEU A 51 1.66 9.71 1.40
CA LEU A 51 2.57 10.63 2.10
C LEU A 51 3.52 11.34 1.17
N ASN A 52 3.91 10.71 0.06
CA ASN A 52 4.77 11.38 -0.91
C ASN A 52 4.03 11.51 -2.23
N GLU A 53 4.06 12.69 -2.77
CA GLU A 53 3.45 12.93 -4.07
C GLU A 53 4.53 12.88 -5.13
N SER A 54 4.48 11.82 -5.92
CA SER A 54 5.37 11.68 -7.05
C SER A 54 4.94 12.58 -8.18
N ARG A 55 5.87 13.27 -8.74
CA ARG A 55 5.56 14.15 -9.86
C ARG A 55 6.33 13.75 -11.07
#